data_5322149eb2bf7f99146c73248ff28f36
#
_entry.id   5322149eb2bf7f99146c73248ff28f36
#
_cell.length_a   1.000
_cell.length_b   1.000
_cell.length_c   1.000
_cell.angle_alpha   90.00
_cell.angle_beta   90.00
_cell.angle_gamma   90.00
#
_symmetry.space_group_name_H-M   'P 1'
#
loop_
_entity.id
_entity.type
_entity.pdbx_description
1 polymer ?
#
loop_
_entity_poly.entity_id
_entity_poly.type
_entity_poly.pdbx_seq_one_letter_code
_entity_poly.pdbx_strand_id
1 'polypeptide(L)'
;GQQKERQQVVDELNKKQKQLTASLNKQRKIYAHLNARIDKLIQEEIAAAERRRKAEAERRRKAELARQRKLRQQREQAAARRKQTASSSKNKSSRKGKNNYDAEETATPDFTASHDVDRALSGSFAANRGRLPMPITGSYAITTHFGQYNVPGLRGVQLDNKGINITGRPGAQARSVFRGEVTAIFAYSGMYNIIVRHGSYMTVYCNLASTSVRRGQEVSARQVLGSVAKDASGNCTLHFQLRKETTKLNPESWLAR
;
A
#
# COMPACT_ATOMS: atom_id res chain seq x y z
N GLY A 1 -38.40 -13.02 -50.05
CA GLY A 1 -38.15 -13.55 -48.69
C GLY A 1 -36.72 -13.45 -48.28
N GLN A 2 -35.83 -14.31 -48.72
CA GLN A 2 -34.47 -14.50 -48.17
C GLN A 2 -33.53 -13.27 -48.18
N GLN A 3 -33.61 -12.40 -49.19
CA GLN A 3 -32.77 -11.19 -49.25
C GLN A 3 -33.16 -10.18 -48.17
N LYS A 4 -34.46 -9.97 -47.89
CA LYS A 4 -34.92 -9.08 -46.81
C LYS A 4 -34.51 -9.57 -45.43
N GLU A 5 -34.61 -10.86 -45.20
CA GLU A 5 -34.16 -11.47 -43.91
C GLU A 5 -32.68 -11.32 -43.72
N ARG A 6 -31.85 -11.55 -44.75
CA ARG A 6 -30.40 -11.33 -44.68
C ARG A 6 -30.05 -9.88 -44.37
N GLN A 7 -30.74 -8.92 -45.00
CA GLN A 7 -30.50 -7.50 -44.74
C GLN A 7 -30.90 -7.11 -43.33
N GLN A 8 -32.00 -7.61 -42.80
CA GLN A 8 -32.43 -7.36 -41.44
C GLN A 8 -31.41 -7.90 -40.40
N VAL A 9 -30.87 -9.10 -40.64
CA VAL A 9 -29.82 -9.67 -39.78
C VAL A 9 -28.53 -8.84 -39.80
N VAL A 10 -28.13 -8.35 -40.99
CA VAL A 10 -26.95 -7.47 -41.12
C VAL A 10 -27.15 -6.15 -40.40
N ASP A 11 -28.30 -5.55 -40.50
CA ASP A 11 -28.63 -4.28 -39.86
C ASP A 11 -28.69 -4.43 -38.32
N GLU A 12 -29.27 -5.54 -37.85
CA GLU A 12 -29.28 -5.87 -36.41
C GLU A 12 -27.86 -6.12 -35.85
N LEU A 13 -27.03 -6.85 -36.58
CA LEU A 13 -25.64 -7.08 -36.24
C LEU A 13 -24.84 -5.77 -36.16
N ASN A 14 -24.99 -4.90 -37.15
CA ASN A 14 -24.37 -3.60 -37.19
C ASN A 14 -24.81 -2.72 -36.02
N LYS A 15 -26.10 -2.74 -35.67
CA LYS A 15 -26.63 -2.03 -34.50
C LYS A 15 -26.06 -2.54 -33.20
N LYS A 16 -26.00 -3.86 -33.01
CA LYS A 16 -25.39 -4.51 -31.84
C LYS A 16 -23.91 -4.18 -31.73
N GLN A 17 -23.16 -4.21 -32.82
CA GLN A 17 -21.77 -3.84 -32.89
C GLN A 17 -21.52 -2.38 -32.46
N LYS A 18 -22.33 -1.44 -32.96
CA LYS A 18 -22.25 -0.02 -32.56
C LYS A 18 -22.54 0.16 -31.07
N GLN A 19 -23.56 -0.51 -30.54
CA GLN A 19 -23.91 -0.46 -29.11
C GLN A 19 -22.78 -1.04 -28.24
N LEU A 20 -22.19 -2.16 -28.63
CA LEU A 20 -21.09 -2.78 -27.93
C LEU A 20 -19.86 -1.87 -27.93
N THR A 21 -19.51 -1.27 -29.07
CA THR A 21 -18.39 -0.32 -29.18
C THR A 21 -18.62 0.92 -28.32
N ALA A 22 -19.83 1.47 -28.29
CA ALA A 22 -20.17 2.62 -27.46
C ALA A 22 -20.04 2.27 -25.93
N SER A 23 -20.56 1.11 -25.52
CA SER A 23 -20.45 0.62 -24.16
C SER A 23 -18.99 0.43 -23.75
N LEU A 24 -18.18 -0.15 -24.61
CA LEU A 24 -16.74 -0.37 -24.42
C LEU A 24 -15.97 0.94 -24.27
N ASN A 25 -16.27 1.94 -25.08
CA ASN A 25 -15.68 3.26 -25.00
C ASN A 25 -16.06 3.97 -23.69
N LYS A 26 -17.30 3.81 -23.22
CA LYS A 26 -17.72 4.30 -21.91
C LYS A 26 -16.95 3.64 -20.78
N GLN A 27 -16.81 2.31 -20.81
CA GLN A 27 -16.03 1.58 -19.82
C GLN A 27 -14.55 1.98 -19.83
N ARG A 28 -13.94 2.13 -21.01
CA ARG A 28 -12.56 2.63 -21.14
C ARG A 28 -12.36 3.97 -20.43
N LYS A 29 -13.26 4.92 -20.61
CA LYS A 29 -13.21 6.22 -19.95
C LYS A 29 -13.29 6.08 -18.44
N ILE A 30 -14.21 5.24 -17.93
CA ILE A 30 -14.38 4.98 -16.51
C ILE A 30 -13.08 4.39 -15.92
N TYR A 31 -12.50 3.37 -16.54
CA TYR A 31 -11.25 2.76 -16.07
C TYR A 31 -10.06 3.71 -16.18
N ALA A 32 -9.98 4.54 -17.21
CA ALA A 32 -8.92 5.54 -17.34
C ALA A 32 -8.98 6.57 -16.21
N HIS A 33 -10.16 7.09 -15.89
CA HIS A 33 -10.35 8.02 -14.77
C HIS A 33 -10.08 7.36 -13.43
N LEU A 34 -10.54 6.13 -13.22
CA LEU A 34 -10.24 5.36 -12.00
C LEU A 34 -8.74 5.19 -11.83
N ASN A 35 -8.02 4.74 -12.85
CA ASN A 35 -6.58 4.57 -12.80
C ASN A 35 -5.85 5.89 -12.55
N ALA A 36 -6.26 6.98 -13.19
CA ALA A 36 -5.69 8.31 -12.94
C ALA A 36 -5.89 8.74 -11.47
N ARG A 37 -7.05 8.45 -10.88
CA ARG A 37 -7.30 8.73 -9.46
C ARG A 37 -6.43 7.89 -8.54
N ILE A 38 -6.27 6.61 -8.84
CA ILE A 38 -5.38 5.70 -8.12
C ILE A 38 -3.92 6.20 -8.22
N ASP A 39 -3.46 6.52 -9.43
CA ASP A 39 -2.10 7.01 -9.67
C ASP A 39 -1.82 8.28 -8.85
N LYS A 40 -2.77 9.22 -8.82
CA LYS A 40 -2.67 10.45 -8.03
C LYS A 40 -2.56 10.15 -6.53
N LEU A 41 -3.44 9.31 -5.99
CA LEU A 41 -3.43 8.97 -4.56
C LEU A 41 -2.12 8.27 -4.14
N ILE A 42 -1.59 7.40 -5.00
CA ILE A 42 -0.31 6.73 -4.76
C ILE A 42 0.84 7.73 -4.77
N GLN A 43 0.87 8.67 -5.71
CA GLN A 43 1.89 9.72 -5.75
C GLN A 43 1.83 10.62 -4.51
N GLU A 44 0.62 10.99 -4.07
CA GLU A 44 0.40 11.77 -2.84
C GLU A 44 0.93 11.01 -1.61
N GLU A 45 0.67 9.71 -1.52
CA GLU A 45 1.16 8.88 -0.41
C GLU A 45 2.69 8.75 -0.41
N ILE A 46 3.31 8.52 -1.57
CA ILE A 46 4.77 8.48 -1.71
C ILE A 46 5.39 9.81 -1.27
N ALA A 47 4.84 10.94 -1.75
CA ALA A 47 5.31 12.26 -1.37
C ALA A 47 5.14 12.54 0.13
N ALA A 48 4.02 12.10 0.73
CA ALA A 48 3.77 12.21 2.17
C ALA A 48 4.77 11.38 2.98
N ALA A 49 5.06 10.14 2.55
CA ALA A 49 6.05 9.27 3.18
C ALA A 49 7.45 9.89 3.13
N GLU A 50 7.85 10.47 2.00
CA GLU A 50 9.13 11.16 1.89
C GLU A 50 9.23 12.39 2.81
N ARG A 51 8.16 13.19 2.90
CA ARG A 51 8.11 14.33 3.83
C ARG A 51 8.24 13.88 5.27
N ARG A 52 7.57 12.80 5.68
CA ARG A 52 7.70 12.21 7.01
C ARG A 52 9.14 11.77 7.29
N ARG A 53 9.78 11.08 6.33
CA ARG A 53 11.19 10.66 6.42
C ARG A 53 12.15 11.84 6.62
N LYS A 54 11.99 12.90 5.81
CA LYS A 54 12.83 14.10 5.92
C LYS A 54 12.66 14.79 7.27
N ALA A 55 11.42 14.95 7.73
CA ALA A 55 11.11 15.57 9.03
C ALA A 55 11.68 14.74 10.20
N GLU A 56 11.59 13.41 10.12
CA GLU A 56 12.16 12.52 11.13
C GLU A 56 13.69 12.58 11.17
N ALA A 57 14.33 12.54 10.01
CA ALA A 57 15.78 12.68 9.89
C ALA A 57 16.28 14.01 10.50
N GLU A 58 15.55 15.10 10.23
CA GLU A 58 15.87 16.41 10.80
C GLU A 58 15.69 16.43 12.33
N ARG A 59 14.63 15.85 12.86
CA ARG A 59 14.40 15.71 14.30
C ARG A 59 15.53 14.92 14.96
N ARG A 60 15.95 13.80 14.37
CA ARG A 60 17.08 12.98 14.85
C ARG A 60 18.37 13.81 14.92
N ARG A 61 18.67 14.52 13.83
CA ARG A 61 19.87 15.36 13.75
C ARG A 61 19.88 16.45 14.83
N LYS A 62 18.72 17.10 15.05
CA LYS A 62 18.57 18.11 16.12
C LYS A 62 18.71 17.48 17.51
N ALA A 63 18.12 16.31 17.74
CA ALA A 63 18.23 15.61 19.03
C ALA A 63 19.68 15.17 19.33
N GLU A 64 20.37 14.66 18.32
CA GLU A 64 21.78 14.27 18.46
C GLU A 64 22.69 15.47 18.78
N LEU A 65 22.54 16.58 18.06
CA LEU A 65 23.24 17.81 18.33
C LEU A 65 22.97 18.33 19.76
N ALA A 66 21.73 18.28 20.21
CA ALA A 66 21.35 18.67 21.56
C ALA A 66 22.00 17.75 22.62
N ARG A 67 22.04 16.43 22.36
CA ARG A 67 22.71 15.45 23.23
C ARG A 67 24.21 15.71 23.31
N GLN A 68 24.87 15.96 22.17
CA GLN A 68 26.30 16.29 22.13
C GLN A 68 26.60 17.58 22.89
N ARG A 69 25.78 18.63 22.73
CA ARG A 69 25.92 19.90 23.49
C ARG A 69 25.81 19.68 24.99
N LYS A 70 24.81 18.91 25.46
CA LYS A 70 24.65 18.57 26.87
C LYS A 70 25.86 17.79 27.42
N LEU A 71 26.33 16.81 26.67
CA LEU A 71 27.51 16.01 27.09
C LEU A 71 28.77 16.87 27.17
N ARG A 72 28.96 17.79 26.24
CA ARG A 72 30.07 18.75 26.27
C ARG A 72 30.00 19.67 27.49
N GLN A 73 28.83 20.23 27.77
CA GLN A 73 28.62 21.06 28.97
C GLN A 73 28.86 20.30 30.26
N GLN A 74 28.42 19.05 30.37
CA GLN A 74 28.67 18.21 31.52
C GLN A 74 30.19 17.92 31.70
N ARG A 75 30.92 17.64 30.61
CA ARG A 75 32.38 17.46 30.65
C ARG A 75 33.11 18.74 31.07
N GLU A 76 32.69 19.90 30.56
CA GLU A 76 33.26 21.18 30.95
C GLU A 76 32.99 21.53 32.41
N GLN A 77 31.76 21.27 32.91
CA GLN A 77 31.42 21.44 34.32
C GLN A 77 32.19 20.48 35.23
N ALA A 78 32.33 19.20 34.84
CA ALA A 78 33.10 18.21 35.56
C ALA A 78 34.60 18.57 35.61
N ALA A 79 35.15 19.07 34.52
CA ALA A 79 36.53 19.56 34.46
C ALA A 79 36.75 20.81 35.36
N ALA A 80 35.80 21.75 35.36
CA ALA A 80 35.83 22.91 36.23
C ALA A 80 35.78 22.53 37.73
N ARG A 81 34.89 21.58 38.09
CA ARG A 81 34.82 21.04 39.47
C ARG A 81 36.13 20.36 39.88
N ARG A 82 36.74 19.56 38.98
CA ARG A 82 38.06 18.93 39.28
C ARG A 82 39.16 19.95 39.48
N LYS A 83 39.18 21.06 38.75
CA LYS A 83 40.14 22.15 38.94
C LYS A 83 39.93 22.87 40.30
N GLN A 84 38.70 23.09 40.73
CA GLN A 84 38.38 23.69 42.04
C GLN A 84 38.74 22.78 43.19
N THR A 85 38.51 21.45 43.09
CA THR A 85 38.89 20.49 44.14
C THR A 85 40.40 20.28 44.20
N ALA A 86 41.12 20.39 43.07
CA ALA A 86 42.58 20.30 43.05
C ALA A 86 43.27 21.51 43.69
N SER A 87 42.64 22.69 43.68
CA SER A 87 43.14 23.90 44.34
C SER A 87 42.88 23.92 45.86
N SER A 88 41.91 23.17 46.36
CA SER A 88 41.55 23.12 47.79
C SER A 88 42.10 21.92 48.55
N SER A 89 42.79 20.97 47.92
CA SER A 89 43.30 19.76 48.56
C SER A 89 44.84 19.70 48.64
N LYS A 90 45.44 20.74 49.27
CA LYS A 90 46.71 20.55 49.99
C LYS A 90 46.36 20.33 51.45
N ASN A 91 45.73 19.28 51.82
CA ASN A 91 45.76 18.55 53.08
C ASN A 91 44.60 17.57 53.22
N LYS A 92 44.86 16.35 53.12
CA LYS A 92 44.54 15.21 54.03
C LYS A 92 44.37 13.92 53.23
N SER A 93 45.13 13.00 53.70
CA SER A 93 45.18 11.58 53.33
C SER A 93 43.91 10.81 53.67
N SER A 94 43.72 9.76 52.85
CA SER A 94 43.04 8.49 53.12
C SER A 94 41.59 8.49 53.56
N ARG A 95 40.74 7.94 52.65
CA ARG A 95 39.88 6.79 52.97
C ARG A 95 39.25 6.21 51.72
N LYS A 96 39.47 4.91 51.58
CA LYS A 96 38.92 3.97 50.61
C LYS A 96 37.39 3.87 50.81
N GLY A 97 36.60 4.11 49.75
CA GLY A 97 35.18 3.83 49.77
C GLY A 97 34.75 3.43 48.32
N LYS A 98 34.55 2.12 48.14
CA LYS A 98 33.91 1.54 46.98
C LYS A 98 32.44 1.92 47.03
N ASN A 99 31.92 2.64 46.00
CA ASN A 99 30.52 2.66 45.74
C ASN A 99 30.30 2.33 44.28
N ASN A 100 29.78 1.13 44.06
CA ASN A 100 29.08 0.74 42.83
C ASN A 100 27.82 1.59 42.77
N TYR A 101 27.68 2.36 41.70
CA TYR A 101 26.38 2.82 41.25
C TYR A 101 26.08 2.12 39.95
N ASP A 102 25.12 1.21 40.03
CA ASP A 102 24.41 0.67 38.86
C ASP A 102 23.79 1.83 38.09
N ALA A 103 24.26 2.04 36.89
CA ALA A 103 23.62 2.93 35.94
C ALA A 103 22.36 2.23 35.46
N GLU A 104 21.23 2.64 36.00
CA GLU A 104 19.90 2.31 35.47
C GLU A 104 19.83 2.86 34.05
N GLU A 105 19.91 1.96 33.10
CA GLU A 105 19.77 2.22 31.68
C GLU A 105 18.30 2.55 31.40
N THR A 106 17.95 3.83 31.52
CA THR A 106 16.64 4.31 31.07
C THR A 106 16.56 4.10 29.56
N ALA A 107 15.84 3.05 29.17
CA ALA A 107 15.49 2.78 27.80
C ALA A 107 14.82 4.01 27.18
N THR A 108 15.57 4.75 26.39
CA THR A 108 15.00 5.79 25.52
C THR A 108 14.15 5.09 24.48
N PRO A 109 12.90 5.57 24.20
CA PRO A 109 12.08 4.96 23.18
C PRO A 109 12.83 5.01 21.84
N ASP A 110 12.98 3.83 21.26
CA ASP A 110 13.69 3.63 20.00
C ASP A 110 12.88 4.18 18.83
N PHE A 111 13.14 5.43 18.44
CA PHE A 111 12.54 6.08 17.27
C PHE A 111 13.10 5.58 15.92
N THR A 112 13.95 4.54 15.93
CA THR A 112 14.43 3.90 14.70
C THR A 112 13.36 3.02 14.03
N ALA A 113 12.27 2.72 14.75
CA ALA A 113 11.32 1.69 14.40
C ALA A 113 10.57 1.92 13.07
N SER A 114 10.21 3.16 12.68
CA SER A 114 9.34 3.35 11.53
C SER A 114 10.04 3.11 10.18
N HIS A 115 11.30 3.51 10.04
CA HIS A 115 12.05 3.33 8.79
C HIS A 115 12.51 1.87 8.60
N ASP A 116 12.92 1.23 9.67
CA ASP A 116 13.34 -0.18 9.66
C ASP A 116 12.12 -1.08 9.51
N VAL A 117 10.96 -0.71 10.06
CA VAL A 117 9.68 -1.39 9.86
C VAL A 117 9.25 -1.34 8.40
N ASP A 118 9.30 -0.19 7.73
CA ASP A 118 8.94 -0.06 6.31
C ASP A 118 9.91 -0.85 5.41
N ARG A 119 11.20 -0.85 5.72
CA ARG A 119 12.22 -1.63 5.00
C ARG A 119 12.01 -3.13 5.22
N ALA A 120 11.81 -3.55 6.47
CA ALA A 120 11.53 -4.94 6.81
C ALA A 120 10.21 -5.42 6.21
N LEU A 121 9.18 -4.56 6.19
CA LEU A 121 7.89 -4.86 5.58
C LEU A 121 8.03 -5.04 4.06
N SER A 122 8.77 -4.17 3.38
CA SER A 122 9.07 -4.29 1.95
C SER A 122 9.83 -5.56 1.63
N GLY A 123 10.84 -5.89 2.41
CA GLY A 123 11.63 -7.12 2.26
C GLY A 123 10.79 -8.37 2.48
N SER A 124 9.95 -8.38 3.51
CA SER A 124 9.03 -9.48 3.80
C SER A 124 7.98 -9.66 2.70
N PHE A 125 7.44 -8.56 2.14
CA PHE A 125 6.51 -8.61 1.03
C PHE A 125 7.17 -9.22 -0.22
N ALA A 126 8.36 -8.76 -0.58
CA ALA A 126 9.12 -9.26 -1.73
C ALA A 126 9.47 -10.75 -1.60
N ALA A 127 9.82 -11.21 -0.40
CA ALA A 127 10.14 -12.62 -0.12
C ALA A 127 8.92 -13.55 -0.27
N ASN A 128 7.70 -13.01 -0.23
CA ASN A 128 6.47 -13.77 -0.43
C ASN A 128 5.95 -13.77 -1.86
N ARG A 129 6.78 -13.37 -2.84
CA ARG A 129 6.42 -13.45 -4.25
C ARG A 129 6.05 -14.89 -4.64
N GLY A 130 4.89 -15.04 -5.29
CA GLY A 130 4.32 -16.35 -5.65
C GLY A 130 3.63 -17.09 -4.50
N ARG A 131 3.56 -16.50 -3.30
CA ARG A 131 2.97 -17.11 -2.09
C ARG A 131 1.90 -16.23 -1.44
N LEU A 132 1.65 -15.03 -1.96
CA LEU A 132 0.62 -14.15 -1.43
C LEU A 132 -0.77 -14.79 -1.60
N PRO A 133 -1.64 -14.74 -0.59
CA PRO A 133 -2.98 -15.28 -0.69
C PRO A 133 -3.79 -14.53 -1.76
N MET A 134 -4.75 -15.21 -2.37
CA MET A 134 -5.68 -14.57 -3.30
C MET A 134 -6.44 -13.44 -2.57
N PRO A 135 -6.64 -12.29 -3.24
CA PRO A 135 -7.26 -11.09 -2.64
C PRO A 135 -8.78 -11.20 -2.48
N ILE A 136 -9.37 -12.33 -2.81
CA ILE A 136 -10.81 -12.60 -2.75
C ILE A 136 -11.08 -13.87 -1.93
N THR A 137 -12.24 -13.94 -1.29
CA THR A 137 -12.68 -15.12 -0.53
C THR A 137 -13.48 -16.09 -1.39
N GLY A 138 -13.48 -17.37 -1.02
CA GLY A 138 -14.26 -18.41 -1.68
C GLY A 138 -13.67 -18.89 -3.00
N SER A 139 -14.49 -19.56 -3.80
CA SER A 139 -14.11 -20.01 -5.15
C SER A 139 -14.06 -18.83 -6.11
N TYR A 140 -13.07 -18.82 -6.98
CA TYR A 140 -12.81 -17.72 -7.90
C TYR A 140 -12.27 -18.20 -9.24
N ALA A 141 -12.35 -17.31 -10.24
CA ALA A 141 -11.65 -17.45 -11.51
C ALA A 141 -11.01 -16.10 -11.90
N ILE A 142 -9.81 -16.13 -12.46
CA ILE A 142 -9.22 -14.93 -13.07
C ILE A 142 -9.85 -14.77 -14.45
N THR A 143 -10.62 -13.72 -14.63
CA THR A 143 -11.40 -13.47 -15.86
C THR A 143 -10.73 -12.49 -16.80
N THR A 144 -9.80 -11.66 -16.31
CA THR A 144 -8.98 -10.80 -17.16
C THR A 144 -7.58 -10.71 -16.55
N HIS A 145 -6.58 -10.99 -17.39
CA HIS A 145 -5.17 -11.00 -17.03
C HIS A 145 -4.56 -9.60 -17.10
N PHE A 146 -3.38 -9.46 -16.51
CA PHE A 146 -2.59 -8.22 -16.56
C PHE A 146 -2.03 -7.96 -17.97
N GLY A 147 -2.04 -6.70 -18.39
CA GLY A 147 -1.44 -6.24 -19.63
C GLY A 147 -2.43 -6.07 -20.77
N GLN A 148 -1.93 -6.07 -22.00
CA GLN A 148 -2.75 -5.86 -23.19
C GLN A 148 -3.45 -7.15 -23.60
N TYR A 149 -4.71 -7.05 -23.94
CA TYR A 149 -5.51 -8.16 -24.46
C TYR A 149 -6.48 -7.69 -25.54
N ASN A 150 -6.79 -8.58 -26.47
CA ASN A 150 -7.80 -8.34 -27.51
C ASN A 150 -9.19 -8.60 -26.95
N VAL A 151 -10.15 -7.73 -27.28
CA VAL A 151 -11.54 -7.93 -26.86
C VAL A 151 -12.20 -8.99 -27.75
N PRO A 152 -12.70 -10.09 -27.16
CA PRO A 152 -13.40 -11.10 -27.95
C PRO A 152 -14.58 -10.49 -28.72
N GLY A 153 -14.71 -10.85 -30.00
CA GLY A 153 -15.78 -10.36 -30.85
C GLY A 153 -15.58 -8.97 -31.47
N LEU A 154 -14.51 -8.25 -31.12
CA LEU A 154 -14.20 -6.94 -31.70
C LEU A 154 -12.80 -6.94 -32.33
N ARG A 155 -12.74 -7.00 -33.66
CA ARG A 155 -11.47 -6.96 -34.40
C ARG A 155 -10.75 -5.63 -34.19
N GLY A 156 -9.45 -5.69 -33.86
CA GLY A 156 -8.58 -4.51 -33.70
C GLY A 156 -8.81 -3.69 -32.45
N VAL A 157 -9.63 -4.16 -31.49
CA VAL A 157 -9.84 -3.51 -30.20
C VAL A 157 -8.98 -4.16 -29.15
N GLN A 158 -7.96 -3.42 -28.67
CA GLN A 158 -7.12 -3.83 -27.55
C GLN A 158 -7.46 -3.02 -26.31
N LEU A 159 -7.45 -3.69 -25.16
CA LEU A 159 -7.54 -3.09 -23.85
C LEU A 159 -6.25 -3.37 -23.08
N ASP A 160 -5.92 -2.49 -22.16
CA ASP A 160 -4.76 -2.61 -21.29
C ASP A 160 -5.22 -2.67 -19.82
N ASN A 161 -5.12 -3.85 -19.22
CA ASN A 161 -5.50 -4.08 -17.83
C ASN A 161 -4.29 -3.82 -16.91
N LYS A 162 -4.42 -2.86 -16.02
CA LYS A 162 -3.36 -2.46 -15.07
C LYS A 162 -3.28 -3.36 -13.81
N GLY A 163 -4.12 -4.37 -13.76
CA GLY A 163 -4.21 -5.38 -12.71
C GLY A 163 -4.78 -6.67 -13.28
N ILE A 164 -5.50 -7.40 -12.45
CA ILE A 164 -6.27 -8.59 -12.85
C ILE A 164 -7.72 -8.44 -12.40
N ASN A 165 -8.64 -9.04 -13.15
CA ASN A 165 -10.02 -9.16 -12.71
C ASN A 165 -10.26 -10.58 -12.21
N ILE A 166 -10.79 -10.68 -11.00
CA ILE A 166 -11.04 -11.95 -10.32
C ILE A 166 -12.54 -12.01 -10.02
N THR A 167 -13.20 -12.95 -10.63
CA THR A 167 -14.64 -13.16 -10.44
C THR A 167 -14.86 -14.27 -9.41
N GLY A 168 -15.53 -13.94 -8.32
CA GLY A 168 -15.94 -14.83 -7.26
C GLY A 168 -17.45 -15.09 -7.28
N ARG A 169 -17.89 -15.96 -6.39
CA ARG A 169 -19.32 -16.25 -6.19
C ARG A 169 -20.04 -15.10 -5.49
N PRO A 170 -21.37 -15.03 -5.56
CA PRO A 170 -22.15 -14.09 -4.77
C PRO A 170 -21.77 -14.13 -3.28
N GLY A 171 -21.54 -12.94 -2.68
CA GLY A 171 -21.08 -12.82 -1.29
C GLY A 171 -19.55 -12.84 -1.12
N ALA A 172 -18.79 -12.92 -2.22
CA ALA A 172 -17.33 -12.83 -2.15
C ALA A 172 -16.88 -11.51 -1.51
N GLN A 173 -15.83 -11.59 -0.69
CA GLN A 173 -15.23 -10.46 0.01
C GLN A 173 -13.80 -10.24 -0.46
N ALA A 174 -13.39 -8.99 -0.55
CA ALA A 174 -12.00 -8.64 -0.74
C ALA A 174 -11.24 -8.78 0.58
N ARG A 175 -10.02 -9.31 0.52
CA ARG A 175 -9.14 -9.47 1.68
C ARG A 175 -7.72 -9.03 1.37
N SER A 176 -7.02 -8.51 2.37
CA SER A 176 -5.63 -8.08 2.20
C SER A 176 -4.73 -9.28 1.88
N VAL A 177 -3.86 -9.12 0.90
CA VAL A 177 -2.89 -10.16 0.53
C VAL A 177 -1.70 -10.25 1.49
N PHE A 178 -1.46 -9.18 2.26
CA PHE A 178 -0.35 -9.12 3.21
C PHE A 178 -0.66 -8.10 4.31
N ARG A 179 0.10 -8.12 5.41
CA ARG A 179 0.02 -7.09 6.44
C ARG A 179 0.40 -5.71 5.87
N GLY A 180 -0.26 -4.66 6.31
CA GLY A 180 -0.01 -3.31 5.84
C GLY A 180 -0.95 -2.28 6.45
N GLU A 181 -0.90 -1.07 5.93
CA GLU A 181 -1.72 0.07 6.36
C GLU A 181 -2.66 0.50 5.23
N VAL A 182 -3.92 0.72 5.55
CA VAL A 182 -4.90 1.30 4.61
C VAL A 182 -4.61 2.78 4.41
N THR A 183 -4.03 3.15 3.28
CA THR A 183 -3.64 4.54 3.01
C THR A 183 -4.74 5.38 2.37
N ALA A 184 -5.63 4.75 1.60
CA ALA A 184 -6.76 5.44 0.99
C ALA A 184 -7.99 4.55 0.88
N ILE A 185 -9.16 5.17 1.07
CA ILE A 185 -10.47 4.63 0.73
C ILE A 185 -11.20 5.73 -0.03
N PHE A 186 -11.71 5.44 -1.20
CA PHE A 186 -12.45 6.41 -2.00
C PHE A 186 -13.55 5.75 -2.82
N ALA A 187 -14.64 6.49 -3.02
CA ALA A 187 -15.74 6.05 -3.88
C ALA A 187 -15.52 6.55 -5.32
N TYR A 188 -15.82 5.68 -6.28
CA TYR A 188 -15.82 6.01 -7.69
C TYR A 188 -16.91 5.22 -8.41
N SER A 189 -17.76 5.88 -9.21
CA SER A 189 -18.91 5.26 -9.90
C SER A 189 -19.80 4.42 -8.98
N GLY A 190 -20.04 4.88 -7.74
CA GLY A 190 -20.89 4.19 -6.76
C GLY A 190 -20.23 2.98 -6.09
N MET A 191 -18.96 2.68 -6.37
CA MET A 191 -18.20 1.58 -5.76
C MET A 191 -17.03 2.11 -4.97
N TYR A 192 -16.67 1.40 -3.89
CA TYR A 192 -15.51 1.73 -3.07
C TYR A 192 -14.25 1.08 -3.61
N ASN A 193 -13.14 1.77 -3.37
CA ASN A 193 -11.81 1.33 -3.75
C ASN A 193 -10.87 1.55 -2.56
N ILE A 194 -10.01 0.59 -2.28
CA ILE A 194 -9.11 0.60 -1.12
C ILE A 194 -7.67 0.45 -1.60
N ILE A 195 -6.77 1.26 -1.05
CA ILE A 195 -5.33 1.13 -1.25
C ILE A 195 -4.69 0.73 0.08
N VAL A 196 -3.91 -0.36 0.07
CA VAL A 196 -3.14 -0.84 1.21
C VAL A 196 -1.65 -0.74 0.88
N ARG A 197 -0.89 -0.14 1.80
CA ARG A 197 0.57 0.01 1.69
C ARG A 197 1.28 -1.10 2.48
N HIS A 198 2.29 -1.69 1.86
CA HIS A 198 3.13 -2.76 2.40
C HIS A 198 4.61 -2.36 2.27
N GLY A 199 5.00 -1.28 2.96
CA GLY A 199 6.30 -0.62 2.76
C GLY A 199 6.36 0.10 1.42
N SER A 200 7.23 -0.31 0.50
CA SER A 200 7.33 0.24 -0.87
C SER A 200 6.34 -0.39 -1.86
N TYR A 201 5.61 -1.44 -1.45
CA TYR A 201 4.58 -2.06 -2.27
C TYR A 201 3.20 -1.53 -1.91
N MET A 202 2.32 -1.49 -2.90
CA MET A 202 0.93 -1.09 -2.73
C MET A 202 0.01 -2.07 -3.45
N THR A 203 -1.10 -2.42 -2.82
CA THR A 203 -2.17 -3.21 -3.40
C THR A 203 -3.45 -2.38 -3.48
N VAL A 204 -4.17 -2.52 -4.58
CA VAL A 204 -5.40 -1.78 -4.85
C VAL A 204 -6.53 -2.75 -5.06
N TYR A 205 -7.61 -2.55 -4.33
CA TYR A 205 -8.84 -3.36 -4.36
C TYR A 205 -9.99 -2.48 -4.84
N CYS A 206 -10.51 -2.75 -6.03
CA CYS A 206 -11.57 -1.97 -6.65
C CYS A 206 -12.85 -2.79 -6.80
N ASN A 207 -13.96 -2.08 -7.03
CA ASN A 207 -15.29 -2.65 -7.21
C ASN A 207 -15.89 -3.24 -5.93
N LEU A 208 -15.75 -2.55 -4.80
CA LEU A 208 -16.34 -2.96 -3.54
C LEU A 208 -17.69 -2.27 -3.30
N ALA A 209 -18.68 -3.03 -2.84
CA ALA A 209 -19.99 -2.51 -2.44
C ALA A 209 -19.93 -1.84 -1.06
N SER A 210 -19.03 -2.33 -0.20
CA SER A 210 -18.87 -1.80 1.16
C SER A 210 -17.42 -1.91 1.61
N THR A 211 -17.05 -1.17 2.66
CA THR A 211 -15.74 -1.26 3.32
C THR A 211 -15.91 -1.69 4.75
N SER A 212 -15.03 -2.55 5.25
CA SER A 212 -14.97 -3.01 6.65
C SER A 212 -13.77 -2.42 7.40
N VAL A 213 -13.03 -1.52 6.76
CA VAL A 213 -11.82 -0.89 7.29
C VAL A 213 -11.87 0.62 7.12
N ARG A 214 -10.98 1.33 7.80
CA ARG A 214 -10.84 2.80 7.72
C ARG A 214 -9.43 3.19 7.31
N ARG A 215 -9.29 4.40 6.79
CA ARG A 215 -7.98 4.97 6.46
C ARG A 215 -7.09 5.05 7.72
N GLY A 216 -5.81 4.71 7.58
CA GLY A 216 -4.83 4.64 8.67
C GLY A 216 -4.92 3.37 9.51
N GLN A 217 -5.83 2.45 9.19
CA GLN A 217 -5.93 1.17 9.89
C GLN A 217 -4.85 0.21 9.41
N GLU A 218 -4.16 -0.44 10.35
CA GLU A 218 -3.32 -1.59 10.07
C GLU A 218 -4.20 -2.82 9.80
N VAL A 219 -3.83 -3.59 8.80
CA VAL A 219 -4.50 -4.82 8.40
C VAL A 219 -3.52 -5.98 8.35
N SER A 220 -3.99 -7.15 8.75
CA SER A 220 -3.24 -8.41 8.65
C SER A 220 -3.44 -9.06 7.28
N ALA A 221 -2.56 -10.01 6.93
CA ALA A 221 -2.77 -10.87 5.78
C ALA A 221 -4.11 -11.63 5.93
N ARG A 222 -4.87 -11.71 4.85
CA ARG A 222 -6.21 -12.33 4.75
C ARG A 222 -7.31 -11.61 5.52
N GLN A 223 -7.05 -10.46 6.15
CA GLN A 223 -8.10 -9.67 6.77
C GLN A 223 -9.07 -9.13 5.72
N VAL A 224 -10.36 -9.25 5.99
CA VAL A 224 -11.43 -8.74 5.11
C VAL A 224 -11.38 -7.21 5.06
N LEU A 225 -11.44 -6.66 3.85
CA LEU A 225 -11.43 -5.23 3.57
C LEU A 225 -12.83 -4.69 3.25
N GLY A 226 -13.69 -5.53 2.67
CA GLY A 226 -15.03 -5.18 2.27
C GLY A 226 -15.67 -6.22 1.37
N SER A 227 -16.94 -6.03 1.05
CA SER A 227 -17.70 -6.90 0.15
C SER A 227 -17.49 -6.49 -1.30
N VAL A 228 -17.29 -7.44 -2.20
CA VAL A 228 -17.19 -7.18 -3.64
C VAL A 228 -18.58 -6.84 -4.19
N ALA A 229 -18.67 -5.83 -5.04
CA ALA A 229 -19.92 -5.44 -5.66
C ALA A 229 -20.40 -6.51 -6.66
N LYS A 230 -21.72 -6.71 -6.70
CA LYS A 230 -22.36 -7.58 -7.70
C LYS A 230 -22.61 -6.79 -8.98
N ASP A 231 -22.33 -7.41 -10.12
CA ASP A 231 -22.77 -6.92 -11.41
C ASP A 231 -24.24 -7.29 -11.70
N ALA A 232 -24.75 -6.87 -12.85
CA ALA A 232 -26.12 -7.17 -13.26
C ALA A 232 -26.42 -8.68 -13.42
N SER A 233 -25.37 -9.49 -13.61
CA SER A 233 -25.46 -10.96 -13.71
C SER A 233 -25.31 -11.66 -12.36
N GLY A 234 -25.13 -10.92 -11.28
CA GLY A 234 -24.94 -11.44 -9.92
C GLY A 234 -23.50 -11.88 -9.61
N ASN A 235 -22.55 -11.69 -10.54
CA ASN A 235 -21.15 -12.03 -10.31
C ASN A 235 -20.46 -10.96 -9.45
N CYS A 236 -19.50 -11.36 -8.65
CA CYS A 236 -18.69 -10.48 -7.81
C CYS A 236 -17.28 -10.38 -8.41
N THR A 237 -17.01 -9.34 -9.20
CA THR A 237 -15.71 -9.15 -9.86
C THR A 237 -14.87 -8.10 -9.15
N LEU A 238 -13.82 -8.56 -8.47
CA LEU A 238 -12.78 -7.73 -7.88
C LEU A 238 -11.75 -7.35 -8.94
N HIS A 239 -11.46 -6.06 -9.10
CA HIS A 239 -10.28 -5.62 -9.84
C HIS A 239 -9.14 -5.38 -8.84
N PHE A 240 -8.03 -6.11 -9.01
CA PHE A 240 -6.89 -6.11 -8.12
C PHE A 240 -5.62 -5.64 -8.83
N GLN A 241 -4.92 -4.66 -8.24
CA GLN A 241 -3.64 -4.19 -8.76
C GLN A 241 -2.55 -4.36 -7.70
N LEU A 242 -1.35 -4.64 -8.18
CA LEU A 242 -0.13 -4.65 -7.38
C LEU A 242 0.87 -3.66 -7.97
N ARG A 243 1.50 -2.85 -7.11
CA ARG A 243 2.48 -1.86 -7.51
C ARG A 243 3.69 -1.86 -6.59
N LYS A 244 4.83 -1.52 -7.14
CA LYS A 244 6.01 -1.11 -6.38
C LYS A 244 6.21 0.37 -6.64
N GLU A 245 5.95 1.20 -5.63
CA GLU A 245 5.86 2.65 -5.81
C GLU A 245 4.87 3.01 -6.94
N THR A 246 5.33 3.66 -8.02
CA THR A 246 4.49 4.00 -9.19
C THR A 246 4.42 2.90 -10.23
N THR A 247 5.31 1.89 -10.18
CA THR A 247 5.41 0.82 -11.18
C THR A 247 4.34 -0.23 -10.96
N LYS A 248 3.53 -0.47 -11.99
CA LYS A 248 2.50 -1.52 -12.01
C LYS A 248 3.16 -2.87 -12.26
N LEU A 249 2.85 -3.86 -11.42
CA LEU A 249 3.39 -5.21 -11.48
C LEU A 249 2.28 -6.19 -11.87
N ASN A 250 2.63 -7.27 -12.56
CA ASN A 250 1.69 -8.35 -12.83
C ASN A 250 1.37 -9.11 -11.54
N PRO A 251 0.13 -9.02 -11.01
CA PRO A 251 -0.22 -9.65 -9.75
C PRO A 251 -0.12 -11.17 -9.75
N GLU A 252 -0.33 -11.82 -10.91
CA GLU A 252 -0.34 -13.27 -11.04
C GLU A 252 1.00 -13.92 -10.69
N SER A 253 2.09 -13.18 -10.87
CA SER A 253 3.43 -13.65 -10.48
C SER A 253 3.71 -13.55 -8.97
N TRP A 254 2.81 -12.96 -8.20
CA TRP A 254 2.94 -12.73 -6.76
C TRP A 254 1.96 -13.56 -5.93
N LEU A 255 0.80 -13.88 -6.51
CA LEU A 255 -0.25 -14.65 -5.86
C LEU A 255 0.07 -16.15 -5.88
N ALA A 256 -0.33 -16.87 -4.81
CA ALA A 256 -0.28 -18.31 -4.77
C ALA A 256 -1.23 -18.90 -5.82
N ARG A 257 -0.79 -19.92 -6.52
CA ARG A 257 -1.59 -20.71 -7.48
C ARG A 257 -2.33 -21.81 -6.77
#